data_6583ef859071d7e36129989e18b27f26
#
_entry.id   6583ef859071d7e36129989e18b27f26
#
_cell.length_a   1.000
_cell.length_b   1.000
_cell.length_c   1.000
_cell.angle_alpha   90.00
_cell.angle_beta   90.00
_cell.angle_gamma   90.00
#
_symmetry.space_group_name_H-M   'P 1'
#
loop_
_entity.id
_entity.type
_entity.pdbx_description
1 polymer ?
#
loop_
_entity_poly.entity_id
_entity_poly.type
_entity_poly.pdbx_seq_one_letter_code
_entity_poly.pdbx_strand_id
1 'polypeptide(L)'
;MIAARNDGSPWETRITELMGRMTLRDKVGQMTQLAINVLGRGPRLYDSDTPFRFDGQMLARVFDEYRVGSILTAPNNTALTPGEWHRIIAEIQQRSMLSLGIPCLYGVDSIHGATYVRGATFFPQQINLAATFDCGGAAASAEGCAREMRSCGLPWNFSPVLDLGRMPLWPRFWETFGEDPYLVSRMGCALVGGYQGDDRERLPGTRVAACLKHFVGYGSPASGKDRTPAAVAPCELEEKHLRPFREAVAAGALSVMVNSGILNGIPCHMNRALITGTLKEGMHFDGVVVTDWLDIANLCERDRVATDLRQAVKLAVNAGIDLAMVPYDLQFCRDLVELVEAGDVPMERIDDAVRRILRLKFRLGLFDAPSVTDEVWLPEFREHAAVARRAAAESIVLLKNEGGLLPLDSGRSLLVAGPN
;
A
#
# COMPACT_ATOMS: atom_id res chain seq x y z
N MET A 1 -12.99 -18.86 21.65
CA MET A 1 -13.92 -18.76 20.50
C MET A 1 -14.14 -17.29 20.20
N ILE A 2 -13.41 -16.74 19.21
CA ILE A 2 -13.69 -15.41 18.69
C ILE A 2 -14.86 -15.61 17.73
N ALA A 3 -16.07 -15.31 18.19
CA ALA A 3 -17.24 -15.30 17.33
C ALA A 3 -16.95 -14.37 16.16
N ALA A 4 -17.10 -14.87 14.93
CA ALA A 4 -17.06 -14.05 13.73
C ALA A 4 -18.07 -12.91 13.94
N ARG A 5 -17.58 -11.69 14.19
CA ARG A 5 -18.43 -10.51 14.18
C ARG A 5 -18.98 -10.41 12.77
N ASN A 6 -20.28 -10.56 12.66
CA ASN A 6 -21.00 -10.30 11.42
C ASN A 6 -21.00 -8.78 11.25
N ASP A 7 -19.99 -8.27 10.54
CA ASP A 7 -19.63 -6.84 10.51
C ASP A 7 -20.62 -6.00 9.67
N GLY A 8 -21.76 -6.58 9.28
CA GLY A 8 -22.77 -5.89 8.49
C GLY A 8 -22.34 -5.61 7.04
N SER A 9 -21.17 -6.08 6.59
CA SER A 9 -20.71 -5.92 5.21
C SER A 9 -21.63 -6.72 4.26
N PRO A 10 -22.07 -6.11 3.14
CA PRO A 10 -22.94 -6.78 2.16
C PRO A 10 -22.27 -7.98 1.48
N TRP A 11 -20.98 -8.16 1.67
CA TRP A 11 -20.16 -9.17 0.99
C TRP A 11 -19.98 -10.47 1.79
N GLU A 12 -20.35 -10.52 3.09
CA GLU A 12 -19.99 -11.63 3.98
C GLU A 12 -20.53 -12.98 3.53
N THR A 13 -21.75 -13.03 2.99
CA THR A 13 -22.32 -14.27 2.45
C THR A 13 -21.49 -14.81 1.28
N ARG A 14 -21.18 -13.96 0.30
CA ARG A 14 -20.35 -14.34 -0.86
C ARG A 14 -18.93 -14.74 -0.47
N ILE A 15 -18.34 -14.04 0.49
CA ILE A 15 -17.00 -14.35 1.03
C ILE A 15 -17.03 -15.73 1.69
N THR A 16 -18.03 -16.01 2.51
CA THR A 16 -18.16 -17.30 3.21
C THR A 16 -18.35 -18.46 2.23
N GLU A 17 -19.15 -18.28 1.18
CA GLU A 17 -19.34 -19.25 0.11
C GLU A 17 -18.05 -19.53 -0.66
N LEU A 18 -17.29 -18.47 -1.00
CA LEU A 18 -15.99 -18.62 -1.67
C LEU A 18 -15.01 -19.37 -0.79
N MET A 19 -14.86 -18.94 0.46
CA MET A 19 -13.93 -19.57 1.41
C MET A 19 -14.25 -21.04 1.68
N GLY A 20 -15.52 -21.42 1.65
CA GLY A 20 -15.96 -22.81 1.81
C GLY A 20 -15.51 -23.74 0.67
N ARG A 21 -15.14 -23.19 -0.48
CA ARG A 21 -14.63 -23.94 -1.65
C ARG A 21 -13.11 -23.95 -1.74
N MET A 22 -12.44 -23.10 -0.95
CA MET A 22 -10.98 -22.93 -0.99
C MET A 22 -10.29 -23.99 -0.14
N THR A 23 -9.27 -24.61 -0.72
CA THR A 23 -8.32 -25.43 0.03
C THR A 23 -7.38 -24.54 0.87
N LEU A 24 -6.62 -25.13 1.79
CA LEU A 24 -5.58 -24.41 2.53
C LEU A 24 -4.58 -23.74 1.58
N ARG A 25 -4.16 -24.44 0.52
CA ARG A 25 -3.23 -23.89 -0.47
C ARG A 25 -3.81 -22.69 -1.21
N ASP A 26 -5.09 -22.73 -1.57
CA ASP A 26 -5.76 -21.59 -2.19
C ASP A 26 -5.78 -20.36 -1.26
N LYS A 27 -6.11 -20.58 0.02
CA LYS A 27 -6.14 -19.55 1.05
C LYS A 27 -4.76 -18.91 1.26
N VAL A 28 -3.73 -19.73 1.38
CA VAL A 28 -2.33 -19.26 1.53
C VAL A 28 -1.85 -18.50 0.29
N GLY A 29 -2.22 -18.96 -0.90
CA GLY A 29 -1.96 -18.22 -2.14
C GLY A 29 -2.57 -16.82 -2.13
N GLN A 30 -3.80 -16.67 -1.62
CA GLN A 30 -4.42 -15.34 -1.50
C GLN A 30 -3.70 -14.42 -0.50
N MET A 31 -2.99 -14.97 0.48
CA MET A 31 -2.18 -14.22 1.45
C MET A 31 -0.79 -13.85 0.92
N THR A 32 -0.49 -14.15 -0.34
CA THR A 32 0.84 -13.98 -0.96
C THR A 32 0.81 -12.85 -1.99
N GLN A 33 1.82 -11.95 -1.91
CA GLN A 33 2.03 -10.88 -2.88
C GLN A 33 3.44 -10.96 -3.46
N LEU A 34 3.55 -10.99 -4.81
CA LEU A 34 4.80 -11.06 -5.56
C LEU A 34 5.03 -9.81 -6.40
N ALA A 35 6.30 -9.46 -6.66
CA ALA A 35 6.65 -8.42 -7.61
C ALA A 35 6.37 -8.88 -9.04
N ILE A 36 5.90 -7.97 -9.90
CA ILE A 36 5.57 -8.25 -11.30
C ILE A 36 6.74 -8.85 -12.08
N ASN A 37 7.98 -8.48 -11.73
CA ASN A 37 9.18 -9.00 -12.42
C ASN A 37 9.31 -10.53 -12.35
N VAL A 38 8.78 -11.16 -11.31
CA VAL A 38 8.75 -12.64 -11.19
C VAL A 38 7.93 -13.29 -12.30
N LEU A 39 6.93 -12.58 -12.83
CA LEU A 39 6.09 -13.05 -13.92
C LEU A 39 6.69 -12.77 -15.32
N GLY A 40 7.78 -12.00 -15.37
CA GLY A 40 8.41 -11.54 -16.60
C GLY A 40 9.53 -12.49 -17.06
N ARG A 41 9.75 -12.51 -18.37
CA ARG A 41 11.01 -13.02 -18.93
C ARG A 41 12.13 -12.05 -18.57
N GLY A 42 13.28 -12.57 -18.18
CA GLY A 42 14.43 -11.75 -17.84
C GLY A 42 15.59 -12.59 -17.31
N PRO A 43 16.77 -11.99 -17.18
CA PRO A 43 17.97 -12.70 -16.71
C PRO A 43 17.95 -13.02 -15.21
N ARG A 44 17.08 -12.37 -14.43
CA ARG A 44 16.99 -12.51 -12.98
C ARG A 44 15.56 -12.34 -12.50
N LEU A 45 15.24 -12.83 -11.30
CA LEU A 45 13.90 -12.71 -10.68
C LEU A 45 13.43 -11.26 -10.47
N TYR A 46 14.33 -10.30 -10.39
CA TYR A 46 14.02 -8.88 -10.18
C TYR A 46 14.26 -8.00 -11.41
N ASP A 47 14.66 -8.61 -12.54
CA ASP A 47 14.84 -7.93 -13.82
C ASP A 47 13.96 -8.60 -14.87
N SER A 48 13.18 -7.84 -15.61
CA SER A 48 12.40 -8.34 -16.74
C SER A 48 12.83 -7.70 -18.05
N ASP A 49 12.47 -8.34 -19.17
CA ASP A 49 12.72 -7.79 -20.51
C ASP A 49 12.05 -6.41 -20.67
N THR A 50 12.63 -5.60 -21.53
CA THR A 50 12.05 -4.32 -21.98
C THR A 50 11.86 -4.36 -23.50
N PRO A 51 10.63 -4.29 -24.02
CA PRO A 51 9.34 -4.21 -23.34
C PRO A 51 9.01 -5.47 -22.53
N PHE A 52 8.22 -5.32 -21.46
CA PHE A 52 7.82 -6.41 -20.57
C PHE A 52 7.09 -7.52 -21.31
N ARG A 53 7.51 -8.77 -21.07
CA ARG A 53 6.92 -9.99 -21.63
C ARG A 53 6.73 -11.00 -20.53
N PHE A 54 5.55 -11.59 -20.46
CA PHE A 54 5.29 -12.68 -19.52
C PHE A 54 6.08 -13.94 -19.84
N ASP A 55 6.51 -14.62 -18.77
CA ASP A 55 6.94 -16.00 -18.80
C ASP A 55 5.74 -16.92 -18.55
N GLY A 56 5.35 -17.71 -19.55
CA GLY A 56 4.19 -18.60 -19.44
C GLY A 56 4.33 -19.68 -18.36
N GLN A 57 5.55 -20.15 -18.08
CA GLN A 57 5.79 -21.14 -17.02
C GLN A 57 5.64 -20.50 -15.64
N MET A 58 6.15 -19.28 -15.46
CA MET A 58 5.99 -18.55 -14.20
C MET A 58 4.55 -18.12 -13.97
N LEU A 59 3.80 -17.71 -15.01
CA LEU A 59 2.36 -17.46 -14.91
C LEU A 59 1.61 -18.69 -14.42
N ALA A 60 1.86 -19.85 -15.02
CA ALA A 60 1.24 -21.11 -14.61
C ALA A 60 1.61 -21.45 -13.15
N ARG A 61 2.88 -21.34 -12.82
CA ARG A 61 3.34 -21.62 -11.46
C ARG A 61 2.69 -20.71 -10.43
N VAL A 62 2.67 -19.41 -10.67
CA VAL A 62 2.14 -18.41 -9.73
C VAL A 62 0.63 -18.53 -9.56
N PHE A 63 -0.12 -18.64 -10.68
CA PHE A 63 -1.58 -18.62 -10.61
C PHE A 63 -2.22 -20.00 -10.57
N ASP A 64 -1.70 -21.02 -11.27
CA ASP A 64 -2.36 -22.33 -11.33
C ASP A 64 -1.87 -23.28 -10.23
N GLU A 65 -0.60 -23.17 -9.82
CA GLU A 65 -0.06 -24.03 -8.77
C GLU A 65 -0.22 -23.40 -7.37
N TYR A 66 0.22 -22.11 -7.21
CA TYR A 66 0.26 -21.44 -5.92
C TYR A 66 -0.94 -20.54 -5.64
N ARG A 67 -1.81 -20.26 -6.62
CA ARG A 67 -3.03 -19.46 -6.46
C ARG A 67 -2.78 -18.06 -5.87
N VAL A 68 -1.65 -17.44 -6.23
CA VAL A 68 -1.22 -16.14 -5.69
C VAL A 68 -2.29 -15.07 -5.91
N GLY A 69 -2.67 -14.40 -4.83
CA GLY A 69 -3.79 -13.47 -4.81
C GLY A 69 -3.42 -12.01 -5.06
N SER A 70 -2.13 -11.66 -5.08
CA SER A 70 -1.71 -10.27 -5.24
C SER A 70 -0.37 -10.13 -5.96
N ILE A 71 -0.28 -9.07 -6.78
CA ILE A 71 0.95 -8.64 -7.48
C ILE A 71 1.20 -7.17 -7.16
N LEU A 72 2.47 -6.74 -7.21
CA LEU A 72 2.83 -5.34 -6.96
C LEU A 72 3.95 -4.81 -7.87
N THR A 73 4.15 -3.50 -7.78
CA THR A 73 5.15 -2.68 -8.48
C THR A 73 4.92 -2.53 -9.99
N ALA A 74 5.87 -1.93 -10.68
CA ALA A 74 5.92 -1.84 -12.14
C ALA A 74 7.13 -2.62 -12.66
N PRO A 75 7.05 -3.21 -13.88
CA PRO A 75 8.21 -3.88 -14.47
C PRO A 75 9.45 -2.98 -14.45
N ASN A 76 10.52 -3.46 -13.84
CA ASN A 76 11.80 -2.73 -13.68
C ASN A 76 11.65 -1.32 -13.06
N ASN A 77 10.60 -1.10 -12.25
CA ASN A 77 10.25 0.22 -11.68
C ASN A 77 10.14 1.34 -12.75
N THR A 78 9.70 0.98 -13.97
CA THR A 78 9.58 1.91 -15.09
C THR A 78 8.13 2.31 -15.31
N ALA A 79 7.88 3.60 -15.59
CA ALA A 79 6.56 4.07 -15.95
C ALA A 79 6.13 3.52 -17.32
N LEU A 80 4.95 2.90 -17.36
CA LEU A 80 4.36 2.32 -18.57
C LEU A 80 3.22 3.20 -19.09
N THR A 81 2.93 3.08 -20.38
CA THR A 81 1.73 3.70 -20.96
C THR A 81 0.46 3.03 -20.43
N PRO A 82 -0.70 3.70 -20.43
CA PRO A 82 -1.97 3.08 -20.06
C PRO A 82 -2.25 1.79 -20.84
N GLY A 83 -2.00 1.76 -22.16
CA GLY A 83 -2.20 0.56 -22.97
C GLY A 83 -1.27 -0.62 -22.62
N GLU A 84 -0.03 -0.35 -22.16
CA GLU A 84 0.85 -1.40 -21.63
C GLU A 84 0.31 -1.93 -20.29
N TRP A 85 -0.17 -1.05 -19.42
CA TRP A 85 -0.82 -1.46 -18.17
C TRP A 85 -2.06 -2.31 -18.42
N HIS A 86 -2.95 -1.89 -19.34
CA HIS A 86 -4.16 -2.68 -19.67
C HIS A 86 -3.82 -4.10 -20.10
N ARG A 87 -2.80 -4.28 -20.96
CA ARG A 87 -2.36 -5.62 -21.38
C ARG A 87 -1.84 -6.45 -20.21
N ILE A 88 -1.04 -5.85 -19.33
CA ILE A 88 -0.49 -6.54 -18.17
C ILE A 88 -1.60 -6.95 -17.20
N ILE A 89 -2.47 -6.01 -16.85
CA ILE A 89 -3.57 -6.28 -15.91
C ILE A 89 -4.55 -7.30 -16.50
N ALA A 90 -4.92 -7.19 -17.77
CA ALA A 90 -5.83 -8.13 -18.43
C ALA A 90 -5.30 -9.57 -18.39
N GLU A 91 -4.02 -9.79 -18.71
CA GLU A 91 -3.38 -11.12 -18.67
C GLU A 91 -3.37 -11.70 -17.24
N ILE A 92 -2.98 -10.90 -16.26
CA ILE A 92 -2.97 -11.31 -14.85
C ILE A 92 -4.38 -11.68 -14.38
N GLN A 93 -5.37 -10.83 -14.68
CA GLN A 93 -6.74 -11.07 -14.25
C GLN A 93 -7.35 -12.29 -14.96
N GLN A 94 -7.13 -12.42 -16.27
CA GLN A 94 -7.58 -13.58 -17.01
C GLN A 94 -7.03 -14.87 -16.39
N ARG A 95 -5.73 -14.92 -16.08
CA ARG A 95 -5.10 -16.10 -15.49
C ARG A 95 -5.61 -16.39 -14.09
N SER A 96 -5.73 -15.39 -13.24
CA SER A 96 -6.23 -15.52 -11.87
C SER A 96 -7.69 -16.02 -11.85
N MET A 97 -8.52 -15.46 -12.71
CA MET A 97 -9.95 -15.86 -12.81
C MET A 97 -10.12 -17.27 -13.36
N LEU A 98 -9.34 -17.68 -14.38
CA LEU A 98 -9.38 -19.05 -14.92
C LEU A 98 -8.92 -20.08 -13.88
N SER A 99 -7.96 -19.70 -13.04
CA SER A 99 -7.34 -20.59 -12.06
C SER A 99 -8.23 -20.86 -10.83
N LEU A 100 -8.76 -19.81 -10.20
CA LEU A 100 -9.50 -19.91 -8.93
C LEU A 100 -10.86 -19.20 -8.94
N GLY A 101 -11.18 -18.42 -9.97
CA GLY A 101 -12.36 -17.56 -10.00
C GLY A 101 -12.28 -16.37 -9.05
N ILE A 102 -11.09 -16.02 -8.59
CA ILE A 102 -10.83 -14.89 -7.69
C ILE A 102 -9.88 -13.91 -8.39
N PRO A 103 -10.25 -12.62 -8.54
CA PRO A 103 -9.41 -11.64 -9.20
C PRO A 103 -8.13 -11.35 -8.39
N CYS A 104 -7.03 -11.05 -9.10
CA CYS A 104 -5.77 -10.65 -8.49
C CYS A 104 -5.84 -9.20 -7.99
N LEU A 105 -5.32 -8.93 -6.79
CA LEU A 105 -5.17 -7.58 -6.25
C LEU A 105 -3.83 -7.01 -6.71
N TYR A 106 -3.84 -5.82 -7.34
CA TYR A 106 -2.61 -5.18 -7.82
C TYR A 106 -2.33 -3.89 -7.05
N GLY A 107 -1.15 -3.80 -6.43
CA GLY A 107 -0.74 -2.66 -5.62
C GLY A 107 0.50 -1.93 -6.15
N VAL A 108 0.53 -0.60 -6.02
CA VAL A 108 1.67 0.25 -6.38
C VAL A 108 1.87 1.40 -5.40
N ASP A 109 3.08 1.98 -5.38
CA ASP A 109 3.44 3.17 -4.60
C ASP A 109 3.21 4.46 -5.40
N SER A 110 1.97 4.91 -5.48
CA SER A 110 1.61 6.18 -6.10
C SER A 110 1.43 7.27 -5.03
N ILE A 111 2.50 7.61 -4.31
CA ILE A 111 2.47 8.47 -3.12
C ILE A 111 2.15 9.93 -3.47
N HIS A 112 2.69 10.42 -4.59
CA HIS A 112 2.50 11.81 -5.05
C HIS A 112 2.05 11.88 -6.52
N GLY A 113 1.13 11.03 -6.89
CA GLY A 113 0.59 10.83 -8.24
C GLY A 113 0.85 9.43 -8.76
N ALA A 114 0.23 9.07 -9.89
CA ALA A 114 0.38 7.76 -10.51
C ALA A 114 1.74 7.64 -11.23
N THR A 115 2.83 7.71 -10.48
CA THR A 115 4.21 7.83 -10.98
C THR A 115 4.67 6.69 -11.88
N TYR A 116 4.02 5.53 -11.80
CA TYR A 116 4.27 4.38 -12.68
C TYR A 116 3.44 4.42 -13.98
N VAL A 117 2.68 5.49 -14.20
CA VAL A 117 1.90 5.69 -15.44
C VAL A 117 2.51 6.82 -16.25
N ARG A 118 2.90 6.52 -17.49
CA ARG A 118 3.49 7.52 -18.39
C ARG A 118 2.44 8.58 -18.78
N GLY A 119 2.79 9.85 -18.55
CA GLY A 119 1.91 10.97 -18.81
C GLY A 119 0.98 11.33 -17.65
N ALA A 120 1.02 10.58 -16.56
CA ALA A 120 0.25 10.90 -15.36
C ALA A 120 0.75 12.18 -14.67
N THR A 121 -0.12 12.76 -13.87
CA THR A 121 0.16 14.00 -13.14
C THR A 121 1.00 13.72 -11.90
N PHE A 122 2.09 14.46 -11.74
CA PHE A 122 2.84 14.49 -10.49
C PHE A 122 2.29 15.59 -9.60
N PHE A 123 1.87 15.21 -8.43
CA PHE A 123 1.46 16.14 -7.37
C PHE A 123 2.66 16.43 -6.46
N PRO A 124 2.62 17.54 -5.68
CA PRO A 124 3.65 17.79 -4.66
C PRO A 124 3.79 16.61 -3.69
N GLN A 125 5.01 16.44 -3.19
CA GLN A 125 5.24 15.49 -2.08
C GLN A 125 4.37 15.83 -0.87
N GLN A 126 4.10 14.87 0.00
CA GLN A 126 3.21 15.07 1.14
C GLN A 126 3.65 16.21 2.06
N ILE A 127 4.95 16.41 2.26
CA ILE A 127 5.48 17.54 3.05
C ILE A 127 5.09 18.90 2.43
N ASN A 128 5.06 19.00 1.10
CA ASN A 128 4.65 20.20 0.39
C ASN A 128 3.12 20.37 0.42
N LEU A 129 2.36 19.28 0.27
CA LEU A 129 0.90 19.32 0.45
C LEU A 129 0.54 19.80 1.86
N ALA A 130 1.26 19.34 2.89
CA ALA A 130 1.06 19.78 4.27
C ALA A 130 1.34 21.29 4.44
N ALA A 131 2.35 21.83 3.75
CA ALA A 131 2.68 23.25 3.81
C ALA A 131 1.59 24.18 3.24
N THR A 132 0.64 23.64 2.45
CA THR A 132 -0.54 24.39 2.00
C THR A 132 -1.59 24.57 3.09
N PHE A 133 -1.63 23.72 4.10
CA PHE A 133 -2.73 23.58 5.08
C PHE A 133 -4.12 23.37 4.43
N ASP A 134 -4.16 23.02 3.14
CA ASP A 134 -5.41 22.81 2.37
C ASP A 134 -5.75 21.31 2.24
N CYS A 135 -6.62 20.83 3.14
CA CYS A 135 -7.16 19.48 3.07
C CYS A 135 -7.99 19.22 1.80
N GLY A 136 -8.65 20.26 1.26
CA GLY A 136 -9.43 20.14 0.02
C GLY A 136 -8.51 19.91 -1.19
N GLY A 137 -7.42 20.64 -1.30
CA GLY A 137 -6.41 20.45 -2.32
C GLY A 137 -5.71 19.08 -2.22
N ALA A 138 -5.47 18.61 -0.98
CA ALA A 138 -4.93 17.27 -0.74
C ALA A 138 -5.91 16.17 -1.22
N ALA A 139 -7.20 16.27 -0.88
CA ALA A 139 -8.23 15.35 -1.36
C ALA A 139 -8.35 15.34 -2.89
N ALA A 140 -8.35 16.53 -3.52
CA ALA A 140 -8.40 16.64 -4.98
C ALA A 140 -7.17 16.01 -5.66
N SER A 141 -5.97 16.16 -5.07
CA SER A 141 -4.75 15.51 -5.56
C SER A 141 -4.84 13.97 -5.47
N ALA A 142 -5.39 13.45 -4.36
CA ALA A 142 -5.61 12.03 -4.18
C ALA A 142 -6.67 11.48 -5.15
N GLU A 143 -7.75 12.22 -5.40
CA GLU A 143 -8.77 11.87 -6.38
C GLU A 143 -8.20 11.80 -7.79
N GLY A 144 -7.40 12.80 -8.21
CA GLY A 144 -6.72 12.80 -9.49
C GLY A 144 -5.81 11.58 -9.65
N CYS A 145 -4.98 11.31 -8.63
CA CYS A 145 -4.14 10.11 -8.61
C CYS A 145 -4.95 8.81 -8.73
N ALA A 146 -6.05 8.68 -7.97
CA ALA A 146 -6.93 7.50 -8.01
C ALA A 146 -7.52 7.26 -9.40
N ARG A 147 -8.02 8.31 -10.06
CA ARG A 147 -8.56 8.24 -11.42
C ARG A 147 -7.51 7.76 -12.42
N GLU A 148 -6.30 8.35 -12.36
CA GLU A 148 -5.19 7.97 -13.25
C GLU A 148 -4.73 6.53 -13.01
N MET A 149 -4.65 6.07 -11.76
CA MET A 149 -4.36 4.67 -11.42
C MET A 149 -5.44 3.72 -11.96
N ARG A 150 -6.71 4.00 -11.68
CA ARG A 150 -7.82 3.13 -12.09
C ARG A 150 -7.97 3.08 -13.60
N SER A 151 -7.66 4.16 -14.32
CA SER A 151 -7.63 4.15 -15.79
C SER A 151 -6.64 3.14 -16.35
N CYS A 152 -5.63 2.74 -15.56
CA CYS A 152 -4.65 1.72 -15.89
C CYS A 152 -4.95 0.35 -15.28
N GLY A 153 -6.07 0.19 -14.57
CA GLY A 153 -6.43 -1.05 -13.89
C GLY A 153 -5.71 -1.28 -12.56
N LEU A 154 -5.12 -0.23 -11.97
CA LEU A 154 -4.39 -0.31 -10.69
C LEU A 154 -5.33 0.07 -9.53
N PRO A 155 -5.83 -0.91 -8.73
CA PRO A 155 -6.90 -0.66 -7.78
C PRO A 155 -6.42 -0.31 -6.36
N TRP A 156 -5.14 -0.47 -6.04
CA TRP A 156 -4.63 -0.36 -4.68
C TRP A 156 -3.38 0.51 -4.62
N ASN A 157 -3.42 1.55 -3.78
CA ASN A 157 -2.33 2.50 -3.60
C ASN A 157 -1.70 2.37 -2.19
N PHE A 158 -0.37 2.25 -2.13
CA PHE A 158 0.37 2.24 -0.87
C PHE A 158 0.62 3.67 -0.36
N SER A 159 -0.47 4.38 -0.09
CA SER A 159 -0.54 5.77 0.37
C SER A 159 -1.84 5.98 1.17
N PRO A 160 -1.89 6.91 2.14
CA PRO A 160 -0.90 7.93 2.53
C PRO A 160 0.19 7.43 3.48
N VAL A 161 1.31 8.17 3.53
CA VAL A 161 2.34 8.03 4.55
C VAL A 161 1.93 8.84 5.77
N LEU A 162 1.70 8.17 6.91
CA LEU A 162 1.26 8.80 8.17
C LEU A 162 2.36 8.85 9.24
N ASP A 163 3.59 8.51 8.84
CA ASP A 163 4.75 8.66 9.70
C ASP A 163 4.96 10.12 10.06
N LEU A 164 5.31 10.39 11.33
CA LEU A 164 5.64 11.76 11.74
C LEU A 164 7.08 12.12 11.34
N GLY A 165 7.24 13.23 10.64
CA GLY A 165 8.52 13.79 10.24
C GLY A 165 9.22 14.49 11.41
N ARG A 166 9.69 13.73 12.40
CA ARG A 166 10.36 14.27 13.60
C ARG A 166 11.87 14.06 13.64
N MET A 167 12.37 13.21 12.74
CA MET A 167 13.80 12.95 12.60
C MET A 167 14.30 13.48 11.25
N PRO A 168 14.85 14.71 11.18
CA PRO A 168 15.26 15.33 9.89
C PRO A 168 16.34 14.56 9.13
N LEU A 169 17.12 13.70 9.82
CA LEU A 169 18.13 12.84 9.19
C LEU A 169 17.55 11.59 8.54
N TRP A 170 16.28 11.26 8.81
CA TRP A 170 15.63 10.12 8.18
C TRP A 170 15.42 10.35 6.68
N PRO A 171 15.92 9.48 5.80
CA PRO A 171 15.94 9.74 4.36
C PRO A 171 14.54 9.79 3.71
N ARG A 172 13.50 9.33 4.41
CA ARG A 172 12.10 9.38 3.96
C ARG A 172 11.28 10.51 4.62
N PHE A 173 11.96 11.45 5.29
CA PHE A 173 11.32 12.58 5.96
C PHE A 173 10.38 13.37 5.02
N TRP A 174 10.78 13.59 3.80
CA TRP A 174 10.04 14.33 2.77
C TRP A 174 8.77 13.62 2.26
N GLU A 175 8.63 12.31 2.52
CA GLU A 175 7.38 11.58 2.23
C GLU A 175 6.27 11.89 3.26
N THR A 176 6.58 12.49 4.40
CA THR A 176 5.65 12.73 5.51
C THR A 176 4.88 14.03 5.33
N PHE A 177 3.81 14.22 6.11
CA PHE A 177 3.13 15.52 6.25
C PHE A 177 3.76 16.44 7.30
N GLY A 178 4.96 16.12 7.79
CA GLY A 178 5.65 16.87 8.84
C GLY A 178 5.49 16.27 10.24
N GLU A 179 5.79 17.08 11.26
CA GLU A 179 5.91 16.60 12.65
C GLU A 179 4.64 16.74 13.51
N ASP A 180 3.67 17.56 13.07
CA ASP A 180 2.44 17.82 13.81
C ASP A 180 1.42 16.68 13.61
N PRO A 181 1.10 15.90 14.66
CA PRO A 181 0.18 14.78 14.54
C PRO A 181 -1.26 15.20 14.14
N TYR A 182 -1.68 16.43 14.47
CA TYR A 182 -2.98 16.92 14.04
C TYR A 182 -3.01 17.18 12.54
N LEU A 183 -2.01 17.88 12.00
CA LEU A 183 -1.92 18.13 10.56
C LEU A 183 -1.78 16.83 9.76
N VAL A 184 -0.92 15.90 10.23
CA VAL A 184 -0.79 14.57 9.61
C VAL A 184 -2.12 13.83 9.59
N SER A 185 -2.88 13.87 10.69
CA SER A 185 -4.21 13.25 10.76
C SER A 185 -5.17 13.88 9.74
N ARG A 186 -5.24 15.21 9.70
CA ARG A 186 -6.18 15.93 8.81
C ARG A 186 -5.87 15.69 7.34
N MET A 187 -4.60 15.80 6.96
CA MET A 187 -4.13 15.55 5.58
C MET A 187 -4.30 14.07 5.20
N GLY A 188 -3.95 13.15 6.11
CA GLY A 188 -4.12 11.71 5.90
C GLY A 188 -5.58 11.32 5.66
N CYS A 189 -6.51 11.82 6.47
CA CYS A 189 -7.95 11.59 6.28
C CYS A 189 -8.44 12.18 4.94
N ALA A 190 -7.95 13.36 4.55
CA ALA A 190 -8.29 13.97 3.27
C ALA A 190 -7.82 13.11 2.08
N LEU A 191 -6.60 12.55 2.15
CA LEU A 191 -6.13 11.63 1.11
C LEU A 191 -6.94 10.33 1.07
N VAL A 192 -7.30 9.75 2.23
CA VAL A 192 -8.16 8.55 2.27
C VAL A 192 -9.49 8.82 1.56
N GLY A 193 -10.15 9.94 1.87
CA GLY A 193 -11.40 10.34 1.20
C GLY A 193 -11.21 10.56 -0.30
N GLY A 194 -10.11 11.22 -0.70
CA GLY A 194 -9.78 11.43 -2.12
C GLY A 194 -9.50 10.12 -2.87
N TYR A 195 -8.79 9.17 -2.28
CA TYR A 195 -8.52 7.88 -2.89
C TYR A 195 -9.77 7.01 -2.98
N GLN A 196 -10.57 6.91 -1.91
CA GLN A 196 -11.64 5.92 -1.77
C GLN A 196 -13.04 6.47 -2.06
N GLY A 197 -13.27 7.79 -1.93
CA GLY A 197 -14.61 8.38 -1.93
C GLY A 197 -15.36 8.08 -0.64
N ASP A 198 -16.68 8.27 -0.66
CA ASP A 198 -17.53 8.24 0.54
C ASP A 198 -18.08 6.85 0.90
N ASP A 199 -18.18 5.94 -0.09
CA ASP A 199 -18.71 4.60 0.13
C ASP A 199 -17.56 3.56 0.21
N ARG A 200 -17.17 3.22 1.44
CA ARG A 200 -16.12 2.21 1.68
C ARG A 200 -16.54 0.76 1.37
N GLU A 201 -17.84 0.48 1.24
CA GLU A 201 -18.31 -0.87 0.93
C GLU A 201 -18.39 -1.14 -0.58
N ARG A 202 -18.46 -0.05 -1.40
CA ARG A 202 -18.48 -0.13 -2.87
C ARG A 202 -17.73 1.04 -3.46
N LEU A 203 -16.42 0.91 -3.58
CA LEU A 203 -15.62 1.96 -4.22
C LEU A 203 -16.05 2.12 -5.69
N PRO A 204 -16.31 3.37 -6.13
CA PRO A 204 -16.52 3.65 -7.55
C PRO A 204 -15.34 3.15 -8.40
N GLY A 205 -15.60 2.78 -9.64
CA GLY A 205 -14.55 2.33 -10.58
C GLY A 205 -13.44 3.35 -10.86
N THR A 206 -13.59 4.58 -10.40
CA THR A 206 -12.60 5.67 -10.47
C THR A 206 -11.76 5.83 -9.20
N ARG A 207 -12.00 5.02 -8.17
CA ARG A 207 -11.36 5.11 -6.85
C ARG A 207 -10.47 3.91 -6.57
N VAL A 208 -9.49 4.08 -5.69
CA VAL A 208 -8.53 3.05 -5.27
C VAL A 208 -8.60 2.83 -3.76
N ALA A 209 -8.22 1.67 -3.30
CA ALA A 209 -8.02 1.46 -1.86
C ALA A 209 -6.77 2.21 -1.39
N ALA A 210 -6.87 2.92 -0.28
CA ALA A 210 -5.75 3.49 0.44
C ALA A 210 -5.05 2.44 1.31
N CYS A 211 -3.74 2.60 1.48
CA CYS A 211 -2.94 1.81 2.41
C CYS A 211 -2.13 2.74 3.31
N LEU A 212 -2.59 2.88 4.55
CA LEU A 212 -1.90 3.71 5.54
C LEU A 212 -0.52 3.15 5.85
N LYS A 213 0.52 3.97 5.84
CA LYS A 213 1.88 3.50 6.12
C LYS A 213 2.72 4.54 6.85
N HIS A 214 3.69 4.09 7.65
CA HIS A 214 4.00 2.69 8.01
C HIS A 214 3.66 2.49 9.49
N PHE A 215 2.77 1.61 9.81
CA PHE A 215 2.23 1.40 11.16
C PHE A 215 3.25 0.70 12.05
N VAL A 216 3.88 1.37 13.03
CA VAL A 216 3.86 2.75 13.50
C VAL A 216 5.24 3.14 14.04
N GLY A 217 5.54 4.44 14.06
CA GLY A 217 6.77 4.98 14.65
C GLY A 217 8.00 4.94 13.73
N TYR A 218 7.83 4.64 12.46
CA TYR A 218 8.91 4.46 11.48
C TYR A 218 9.70 5.76 11.22
N GLY A 219 9.04 6.92 11.26
CA GLY A 219 9.67 8.23 11.06
C GLY A 219 10.50 8.74 12.25
N SER A 220 10.76 7.91 13.28
CA SER A 220 11.52 8.28 14.48
C SER A 220 12.69 7.32 14.78
N PRO A 221 13.50 6.92 13.77
CA PRO A 221 14.63 6.03 14.03
C PRO A 221 15.68 6.75 14.91
N ALA A 222 16.13 6.09 15.98
CA ALA A 222 17.10 6.69 16.92
C ALA A 222 18.42 7.07 16.24
N SER A 223 18.83 6.36 15.19
CA SER A 223 20.05 6.61 14.42
C SER A 223 19.89 7.65 13.31
N GLY A 224 18.67 8.03 12.96
CA GLY A 224 18.36 8.80 11.75
C GLY A 224 18.45 8.01 10.43
N LYS A 225 18.85 6.73 10.48
CA LYS A 225 18.94 5.87 9.29
C LYS A 225 17.66 5.10 9.07
N ASP A 226 17.35 4.83 7.79
CA ASP A 226 16.19 4.06 7.41
C ASP A 226 16.24 2.62 7.97
N ARG A 227 15.07 2.06 8.28
CA ARG A 227 14.88 0.67 8.77
C ARG A 227 15.69 0.33 10.03
N THR A 228 15.98 1.32 10.86
CA THR A 228 16.70 1.14 12.14
C THR A 228 15.76 1.34 13.32
N PRO A 229 16.14 0.84 14.53
CA PRO A 229 15.26 0.87 15.69
C PRO A 229 14.82 2.28 16.11
N ALA A 230 13.55 2.38 16.49
CA ALA A 230 12.95 3.54 17.15
C ALA A 230 12.66 3.23 18.62
N ALA A 231 12.91 4.21 19.49
CA ALA A 231 12.56 4.17 20.90
C ALA A 231 11.58 5.33 21.18
N VAL A 232 10.32 5.00 21.41
CA VAL A 232 9.23 5.96 21.60
C VAL A 232 8.52 5.64 22.91
N ALA A 233 8.43 6.62 23.82
CA ALA A 233 7.73 6.40 25.08
C ALA A 233 6.26 6.02 24.84
N PRO A 234 5.65 5.13 25.66
CA PRO A 234 4.27 4.68 25.43
C PRO A 234 3.25 5.82 25.33
N CYS A 235 3.36 6.85 26.16
CA CYS A 235 2.49 8.03 26.10
C CYS A 235 2.67 8.82 24.77
N GLU A 236 3.91 8.97 24.31
CA GLU A 236 4.19 9.64 23.04
C GLU A 236 3.72 8.81 21.84
N LEU A 237 3.88 7.49 21.90
CA LEU A 237 3.37 6.57 20.88
C LEU A 237 1.85 6.71 20.74
N GLU A 238 1.13 6.69 21.87
CA GLU A 238 -0.33 6.79 21.91
C GLU A 238 -0.83 8.17 21.46
N GLU A 239 -0.25 9.23 21.99
CA GLU A 239 -0.73 10.60 21.76
C GLU A 239 -0.39 11.12 20.37
N LYS A 240 0.81 10.78 19.85
CA LYS A 240 1.32 11.37 18.62
C LYS A 240 1.30 10.39 17.44
N HIS A 241 1.96 9.25 17.58
CA HIS A 241 2.20 8.35 16.45
C HIS A 241 0.98 7.51 16.06
N LEU A 242 0.20 7.03 17.04
CA LEU A 242 -1.02 6.25 16.78
C LEU A 242 -2.20 7.11 16.36
N ARG A 243 -2.23 8.38 16.74
CA ARG A 243 -3.34 9.29 16.44
C ARG A 243 -3.65 9.41 14.95
N PRO A 244 -2.69 9.69 14.03
CA PRO A 244 -2.99 9.77 12.60
C PRO A 244 -3.59 8.48 12.03
N PHE A 245 -3.09 7.33 12.46
CA PHE A 245 -3.63 6.04 12.04
C PHE A 245 -5.04 5.80 12.57
N ARG A 246 -5.32 6.14 13.84
CA ARG A 246 -6.65 6.01 14.43
C ARG A 246 -7.68 6.85 13.68
N GLU A 247 -7.35 8.11 13.39
CA GLU A 247 -8.22 9.01 12.66
C GLU A 247 -8.43 8.54 11.20
N ALA A 248 -7.39 8.07 10.52
CA ALA A 248 -7.49 7.57 9.16
C ALA A 248 -8.22 6.22 9.05
N VAL A 249 -8.09 5.34 10.04
CA VAL A 249 -8.89 4.11 10.18
C VAL A 249 -10.37 4.47 10.37
N ALA A 250 -10.66 5.42 11.26
CA ALA A 250 -12.03 5.91 11.46
C ALA A 250 -12.60 6.60 10.21
N ALA A 251 -11.76 7.24 9.38
CA ALA A 251 -12.12 7.79 8.07
C ALA A 251 -12.36 6.71 7.01
N GLY A 252 -12.16 5.42 7.32
CA GLY A 252 -12.53 4.31 6.46
C GLY A 252 -11.41 3.70 5.62
N ALA A 253 -10.16 3.92 5.94
CA ALA A 253 -9.02 3.30 5.23
C ALA A 253 -9.15 1.77 5.16
N LEU A 254 -8.85 1.18 4.00
CA LEU A 254 -9.10 -0.23 3.71
C LEU A 254 -7.88 -1.14 3.90
N SER A 255 -6.69 -0.58 4.04
CA SER A 255 -5.48 -1.36 4.33
C SER A 255 -4.45 -0.57 5.12
N VAL A 256 -3.56 -1.29 5.79
CA VAL A 256 -2.45 -0.75 6.59
C VAL A 256 -1.18 -1.56 6.31
N MET A 257 -0.09 -0.88 5.99
CA MET A 257 1.24 -1.47 5.85
C MET A 257 2.02 -1.29 7.15
N VAL A 258 2.63 -2.36 7.63
CA VAL A 258 3.39 -2.36 8.89
C VAL A 258 4.75 -1.69 8.71
N ASN A 259 5.23 -1.03 9.74
CA ASN A 259 6.54 -0.40 9.82
C ASN A 259 7.69 -1.40 9.62
N SER A 260 8.60 -1.11 8.70
CA SER A 260 9.77 -1.93 8.36
C SER A 260 10.92 -1.80 9.37
N GLY A 261 10.62 -1.53 10.64
CA GLY A 261 11.63 -1.34 11.67
C GLY A 261 11.29 -2.04 12.99
N ILE A 262 12.12 -1.74 13.98
CA ILE A 262 11.98 -2.21 15.34
C ILE A 262 11.44 -1.06 16.18
N LEU A 263 10.34 -1.26 16.89
CA LEU A 263 9.77 -0.29 17.82
C LEU A 263 9.95 -0.81 19.26
N ASN A 264 10.63 -0.02 20.09
CA ASN A 264 10.85 -0.35 21.51
C ASN A 264 11.40 -1.77 21.72
N GLY A 265 12.34 -2.19 20.89
CA GLY A 265 13.02 -3.49 20.97
C GLY A 265 12.29 -4.67 20.31
N ILE A 266 11.08 -4.47 19.73
CA ILE A 266 10.32 -5.52 19.07
C ILE A 266 10.16 -5.18 17.59
N PRO A 267 10.60 -6.06 16.64
CA PRO A 267 10.28 -5.90 15.21
C PRO A 267 8.78 -5.80 15.00
N CYS A 268 8.34 -4.77 14.26
CA CYS A 268 6.91 -4.48 14.13
C CYS A 268 6.13 -5.62 13.50
N HIS A 269 6.73 -6.35 12.56
CA HIS A 269 6.09 -7.47 11.86
C HIS A 269 5.82 -8.72 12.72
N MET A 270 6.44 -8.85 13.89
CA MET A 270 6.13 -9.89 14.86
C MET A 270 5.41 -9.38 16.11
N ASN A 271 5.11 -8.09 16.16
CA ASN A 271 4.51 -7.47 17.34
C ASN A 271 2.99 -7.64 17.36
N ARG A 272 2.53 -8.75 17.96
CA ARG A 272 1.10 -9.08 18.07
C ARG A 272 0.33 -8.04 18.89
N ALA A 273 0.92 -7.47 19.93
CA ALA A 273 0.26 -6.43 20.73
C ALA A 273 -0.02 -5.18 19.88
N LEU A 274 0.88 -4.85 18.95
CA LEU A 274 0.72 -3.72 18.05
C LEU A 274 -0.29 -4.03 16.92
N ILE A 275 -0.09 -5.14 16.18
CA ILE A 275 -0.89 -5.45 14.98
C ILE A 275 -2.30 -5.93 15.37
N THR A 276 -2.39 -6.94 16.23
CA THR A 276 -3.68 -7.47 16.64
C THR A 276 -4.30 -6.60 17.72
N GLY A 277 -3.58 -6.37 18.82
CA GLY A 277 -4.15 -5.67 19.99
C GLY A 277 -4.49 -4.22 19.71
N THR A 278 -3.53 -3.43 19.21
CA THR A 278 -3.76 -1.98 19.00
C THR A 278 -4.54 -1.70 17.73
N LEU A 279 -4.10 -2.25 16.57
CA LEU A 279 -4.71 -1.91 15.28
C LEU A 279 -6.05 -2.64 15.08
N LYS A 280 -6.05 -3.99 15.06
CA LYS A 280 -7.26 -4.73 14.70
C LYS A 280 -8.34 -4.65 15.79
N GLU A 281 -7.98 -4.84 17.05
CA GLU A 281 -8.92 -4.84 18.17
C GLU A 281 -9.18 -3.43 18.72
N GLY A 282 -8.12 -2.69 19.05
CA GLY A 282 -8.23 -1.37 19.70
C GLY A 282 -8.78 -0.28 18.79
N MET A 283 -8.39 -0.26 17.51
CA MET A 283 -8.93 0.68 16.50
C MET A 283 -10.10 0.10 15.71
N HIS A 284 -10.54 -1.14 15.99
CA HIS A 284 -11.60 -1.85 15.26
C HIS A 284 -11.34 -1.92 13.74
N PHE A 285 -10.09 -2.11 13.35
CA PHE A 285 -9.69 -2.15 11.94
C PHE A 285 -10.12 -3.46 11.28
N ASP A 286 -10.99 -3.37 10.28
CA ASP A 286 -11.54 -4.51 9.53
C ASP A 286 -10.87 -4.73 8.16
N GLY A 287 -9.92 -3.86 7.77
CA GLY A 287 -9.18 -3.93 6.51
C GLY A 287 -8.01 -4.93 6.53
N VAL A 288 -7.21 -4.88 5.47
CA VAL A 288 -6.05 -5.77 5.25
C VAL A 288 -4.79 -5.20 5.89
N VAL A 289 -4.09 -6.01 6.67
CA VAL A 289 -2.74 -5.69 7.17
C VAL A 289 -1.71 -6.36 6.27
N VAL A 290 -0.90 -5.54 5.59
CA VAL A 290 0.15 -6.00 4.68
C VAL A 290 1.54 -5.73 5.26
N THR A 291 2.52 -6.59 4.96
CA THR A 291 3.92 -6.32 5.30
C THR A 291 4.52 -5.24 4.40
N ASP A 292 5.63 -4.64 4.81
CA ASP A 292 6.53 -3.92 3.92
C ASP A 292 7.46 -4.90 3.20
N TRP A 293 8.31 -4.40 2.33
CA TRP A 293 9.17 -5.15 1.40
C TRP A 293 10.15 -6.09 2.10
N LEU A 294 10.01 -7.40 1.87
CA LEU A 294 10.85 -8.47 2.44
C LEU A 294 10.83 -8.58 3.96
N ASP A 295 9.92 -7.93 4.67
CA ASP A 295 10.04 -7.81 6.13
C ASP A 295 9.71 -9.08 6.91
N ILE A 296 9.11 -10.09 6.29
CA ILE A 296 9.09 -11.43 6.90
C ILE A 296 10.50 -12.03 6.88
N ALA A 297 11.20 -12.01 5.74
CA ALA A 297 12.57 -12.48 5.65
C ALA A 297 13.52 -11.68 6.56
N ASN A 298 13.29 -10.38 6.68
CA ASN A 298 14.08 -9.49 7.54
C ASN A 298 14.02 -9.84 9.03
N LEU A 299 12.98 -10.52 9.52
CA LEU A 299 12.96 -11.05 10.90
C LEU A 299 14.11 -12.04 11.14
N CYS A 300 14.53 -12.76 10.10
CA CYS A 300 15.67 -13.66 10.12
C CYS A 300 16.97 -12.96 9.70
N GLU A 301 16.97 -12.27 8.56
CA GLU A 301 18.19 -11.78 7.91
C GLU A 301 18.75 -10.50 8.57
N ARG A 302 17.88 -9.54 8.89
CA ARG A 302 18.25 -8.25 9.47
C ARG A 302 18.12 -8.24 10.99
N ASP A 303 16.92 -8.59 11.49
CA ASP A 303 16.55 -8.38 12.90
C ASP A 303 17.02 -9.52 13.80
N ARG A 304 17.37 -10.70 13.22
CA ARG A 304 17.93 -11.86 13.91
C ARG A 304 17.07 -12.39 15.07
N VAL A 305 15.75 -12.28 14.94
CA VAL A 305 14.76 -12.77 15.92
C VAL A 305 14.12 -14.10 15.53
N ALA A 306 14.35 -14.55 14.31
CA ALA A 306 13.95 -15.85 13.81
C ALA A 306 15.18 -16.66 13.35
N THR A 307 15.19 -17.98 13.56
CA THR A 307 16.31 -18.86 13.18
C THR A 307 16.32 -19.15 11.68
N ASP A 308 15.15 -19.12 11.05
CA ASP A 308 14.93 -19.41 9.64
C ASP A 308 13.66 -18.72 9.14
N LEU A 309 13.43 -18.79 7.82
CA LEU A 309 12.28 -18.16 7.18
C LEU A 309 10.94 -18.73 7.68
N ARG A 310 10.88 -20.04 7.93
CA ARG A 310 9.67 -20.71 8.44
C ARG A 310 9.26 -20.15 9.81
N GLN A 311 10.22 -19.97 10.73
CA GLN A 311 9.96 -19.33 12.01
C GLN A 311 9.52 -17.87 11.82
N ALA A 312 10.14 -17.12 10.90
CA ALA A 312 9.75 -15.76 10.57
C ALA A 312 8.30 -15.67 10.07
N VAL A 313 7.89 -16.58 9.18
CA VAL A 313 6.49 -16.72 8.72
C VAL A 313 5.54 -16.98 9.89
N LYS A 314 5.87 -17.93 10.78
CA LYS A 314 5.09 -18.24 11.99
C LYS A 314 4.88 -17.00 12.87
N LEU A 315 5.97 -16.26 13.15
CA LEU A 315 5.91 -15.07 13.99
C LEU A 315 5.03 -13.97 13.37
N ALA A 316 5.22 -13.67 12.08
CA ALA A 316 4.51 -12.60 11.40
C ALA A 316 3.00 -12.91 11.24
N VAL A 317 2.65 -14.13 10.80
CA VAL A 317 1.24 -14.49 10.58
C VAL A 317 0.49 -14.55 11.91
N ASN A 318 1.08 -15.11 12.97
CA ASN A 318 0.47 -15.14 14.31
C ASN A 318 0.40 -13.75 14.95
N ALA A 319 1.25 -12.80 14.56
CA ALA A 319 1.13 -11.41 15.00
C ALA A 319 -0.07 -10.68 14.38
N GLY A 320 -0.60 -11.17 13.26
CA GLY A 320 -1.79 -10.60 12.64
C GLY A 320 -1.61 -10.11 11.19
N ILE A 321 -0.50 -10.43 10.53
CA ILE A 321 -0.30 -10.14 9.12
C ILE A 321 -1.32 -10.91 8.27
N ASP A 322 -1.97 -10.22 7.33
CA ASP A 322 -2.97 -10.81 6.42
C ASP A 322 -2.39 -11.07 5.03
N LEU A 323 -1.57 -10.16 4.51
CA LEU A 323 -0.96 -10.27 3.20
C LEU A 323 0.56 -10.08 3.31
N ALA A 324 1.31 -11.04 2.79
CA ALA A 324 2.76 -11.06 2.85
C ALA A 324 3.36 -10.53 1.54
N MET A 325 4.04 -9.39 1.60
CA MET A 325 4.86 -8.88 0.50
C MET A 325 6.20 -9.63 0.47
N VAL A 326 6.19 -10.77 -0.25
CA VAL A 326 7.34 -11.67 -0.44
C VAL A 326 7.73 -11.65 -1.92
N PRO A 327 8.36 -10.56 -2.39
CA PRO A 327 8.37 -10.17 -3.78
C PRO A 327 8.97 -11.18 -4.76
N TYR A 328 9.82 -12.10 -4.31
CA TYR A 328 10.68 -12.84 -5.23
C TYR A 328 10.52 -14.35 -5.20
N ASP A 329 9.87 -14.94 -4.20
CA ASP A 329 9.75 -16.39 -4.14
C ASP A 329 8.45 -16.88 -3.50
N LEU A 330 8.21 -18.17 -3.65
CA LEU A 330 7.01 -18.85 -3.19
C LEU A 330 7.28 -19.71 -1.93
N GLN A 331 8.43 -19.50 -1.25
CA GLN A 331 8.76 -20.24 -0.03
C GLN A 331 7.75 -19.97 1.09
N PHE A 332 7.30 -18.71 1.19
CA PHE A 332 6.22 -18.33 2.12
C PHE A 332 4.99 -19.24 2.00
N CYS A 333 4.57 -19.56 0.76
CA CYS A 333 3.40 -20.42 0.55
C CYS A 333 3.63 -21.84 1.09
N ARG A 334 4.81 -22.41 0.89
CA ARG A 334 5.15 -23.76 1.37
C ARG A 334 5.22 -23.79 2.88
N ASP A 335 5.98 -22.86 3.45
CA ASP A 335 6.19 -22.77 4.89
C ASP A 335 4.88 -22.55 5.64
N LEU A 336 4.00 -21.68 5.13
CA LEU A 336 2.74 -21.39 5.80
C LEU A 336 1.77 -22.58 5.75
N VAL A 337 1.70 -23.32 4.62
CA VAL A 337 0.90 -24.55 4.54
C VAL A 337 1.39 -25.56 5.58
N GLU A 338 2.71 -25.82 5.64
CA GLU A 338 3.29 -26.76 6.60
C GLU A 338 3.07 -26.32 8.06
N LEU A 339 3.16 -25.00 8.35
CA LEU A 339 2.91 -24.47 9.69
C LEU A 339 1.45 -24.66 10.14
N VAL A 340 0.50 -24.53 9.23
CA VAL A 340 -0.91 -24.80 9.53
C VAL A 340 -1.15 -26.29 9.73
N GLU A 341 -0.61 -27.13 8.85
CA GLU A 341 -0.72 -28.60 8.98
C GLU A 341 -0.08 -29.13 10.27
N ALA A 342 0.97 -28.47 10.75
CA ALA A 342 1.62 -28.78 12.03
C ALA A 342 0.88 -28.21 13.25
N GLY A 343 -0.15 -27.36 13.07
CA GLY A 343 -0.86 -26.68 14.15
C GLY A 343 -0.12 -25.49 14.76
N ASP A 344 0.98 -25.04 14.14
CA ASP A 344 1.78 -23.90 14.57
C ASP A 344 1.13 -22.55 14.24
N VAL A 345 0.29 -22.52 13.20
CA VAL A 345 -0.58 -21.41 12.81
C VAL A 345 -2.02 -21.90 12.77
N PRO A 346 -2.94 -21.33 13.55
CA PRO A 346 -4.34 -21.75 13.56
C PRO A 346 -5.04 -21.48 12.22
N MET A 347 -5.94 -22.38 11.79
CA MET A 347 -6.73 -22.20 10.57
C MET A 347 -7.60 -20.92 10.66
N GLU A 348 -8.09 -20.59 11.84
CA GLU A 348 -8.88 -19.38 12.08
C GLU A 348 -8.10 -18.10 11.75
N ARG A 349 -6.76 -18.12 11.94
CA ARG A 349 -5.91 -16.98 11.56
C ARG A 349 -5.83 -16.84 10.04
N ILE A 350 -5.74 -17.96 9.32
CA ILE A 350 -5.76 -17.97 7.85
C ILE A 350 -7.12 -17.49 7.34
N ASP A 351 -8.19 -17.97 7.93
CA ASP A 351 -9.56 -17.60 7.56
C ASP A 351 -9.84 -16.11 7.80
N ASP A 352 -9.36 -15.52 8.91
CA ASP A 352 -9.46 -14.08 9.15
C ASP A 352 -8.69 -13.28 8.07
N ALA A 353 -7.47 -13.69 7.72
CA ALA A 353 -6.68 -13.03 6.68
C ALA A 353 -7.37 -13.05 5.32
N VAL A 354 -7.79 -14.23 4.88
CA VAL A 354 -8.43 -14.41 3.58
C VAL A 354 -9.76 -13.66 3.50
N ARG A 355 -10.55 -13.66 4.57
CA ARG A 355 -11.81 -12.91 4.66
C ARG A 355 -11.58 -11.41 4.43
N ARG A 356 -10.55 -10.82 5.05
CA ARG A 356 -10.16 -9.42 4.88
C ARG A 356 -9.72 -9.12 3.45
N ILE A 357 -8.90 -9.98 2.86
CA ILE A 357 -8.41 -9.85 1.48
C ILE A 357 -9.58 -9.94 0.47
N LEU A 358 -10.46 -10.92 0.62
CA LEU A 358 -11.63 -11.05 -0.26
C LEU A 358 -12.58 -9.86 -0.11
N ARG A 359 -12.81 -9.36 1.13
CA ARG A 359 -13.62 -8.17 1.36
C ARG A 359 -13.04 -6.95 0.64
N LEU A 360 -11.72 -6.75 0.69
CA LEU A 360 -11.06 -5.68 -0.07
C LEU A 360 -11.28 -5.81 -1.58
N LYS A 361 -11.17 -7.02 -2.13
CA LYS A 361 -11.42 -7.28 -3.56
C LYS A 361 -12.88 -7.01 -3.95
N PHE A 362 -13.85 -7.36 -3.10
CA PHE A 362 -15.27 -7.02 -3.32
C PHE A 362 -15.52 -5.51 -3.25
N ARG A 363 -14.99 -4.83 -2.22
CA ARG A 363 -15.10 -3.38 -2.06
C ARG A 363 -14.55 -2.61 -3.27
N LEU A 364 -13.52 -3.12 -3.89
CA LEU A 364 -12.91 -2.57 -5.11
C LEU A 364 -13.67 -2.92 -6.41
N GLY A 365 -14.72 -3.73 -6.34
CA GLY A 365 -15.49 -4.18 -7.50
C GLY A 365 -14.74 -5.12 -8.45
N LEU A 366 -13.63 -5.74 -8.00
CA LEU A 366 -12.79 -6.57 -8.88
C LEU A 366 -13.48 -7.85 -9.37
N PHE A 367 -14.47 -8.36 -8.63
CA PHE A 367 -15.25 -9.52 -9.07
C PHE A 367 -16.24 -9.18 -10.20
N ASP A 368 -16.67 -7.92 -10.28
CA ASP A 368 -17.62 -7.46 -11.29
C ASP A 368 -16.88 -6.93 -12.54
N ALA A 369 -15.71 -6.27 -12.32
CA ALA A 369 -14.85 -5.73 -13.38
C ALA A 369 -13.37 -5.94 -13.01
N PRO A 370 -12.81 -7.14 -13.24
CA PRO A 370 -11.43 -7.45 -12.87
C PRO A 370 -10.40 -6.67 -13.69
N SER A 371 -10.72 -6.31 -14.92
CA SER A 371 -9.87 -5.49 -15.81
C SER A 371 -10.64 -4.31 -16.38
N VAL A 372 -9.91 -3.28 -16.78
CA VAL A 372 -10.45 -2.09 -17.46
C VAL A 372 -10.39 -2.31 -18.96
N THR A 373 -11.44 -1.95 -19.68
CA THR A 373 -11.49 -1.98 -21.15
C THR A 373 -11.05 -0.62 -21.72
N ASP A 374 -10.30 -0.64 -22.82
CA ASP A 374 -9.53 0.47 -23.39
C ASP A 374 -10.31 1.78 -23.67
N GLU A 375 -11.62 1.73 -23.86
CA GLU A 375 -12.35 2.84 -24.45
C GLU A 375 -12.95 3.84 -23.44
N VAL A 376 -13.01 3.50 -22.15
CA VAL A 376 -13.86 4.25 -21.20
C VAL A 376 -13.07 5.17 -20.25
N TRP A 377 -11.74 4.99 -20.12
CA TRP A 377 -11.02 5.50 -18.97
C TRP A 377 -9.71 6.23 -19.25
N LEU A 378 -9.43 6.67 -20.48
CA LEU A 378 -8.35 7.63 -20.71
C LEU A 378 -8.84 9.02 -20.23
N PRO A 379 -8.65 9.38 -18.94
CA PRO A 379 -8.95 10.73 -18.54
C PRO A 379 -8.05 11.66 -19.33
N GLU A 380 -8.53 12.83 -19.62
CA GLU A 380 -7.63 13.92 -19.97
C GLU A 380 -6.83 14.25 -18.71
N PHE A 381 -5.69 13.59 -18.52
CA PHE A 381 -4.75 13.85 -17.39
C PHE A 381 -4.42 15.34 -17.23
N ARG A 382 -4.69 16.14 -18.26
CA ARG A 382 -4.55 17.60 -18.26
C ARG A 382 -5.41 18.30 -17.19
N GLU A 383 -6.58 17.76 -16.86
CA GLU A 383 -7.45 18.37 -15.83
C GLU A 383 -6.76 18.37 -14.46
N HIS A 384 -5.99 17.34 -14.15
CA HIS A 384 -5.30 17.22 -12.88
C HIS A 384 -4.07 18.14 -12.78
N ALA A 385 -3.49 18.56 -13.92
CA ALA A 385 -2.33 19.45 -13.95
C ALA A 385 -2.63 20.82 -13.30
N ALA A 386 -3.86 21.32 -13.40
CA ALA A 386 -4.27 22.56 -12.75
C ALA A 386 -4.28 22.41 -11.22
N VAL A 387 -4.76 21.25 -10.70
CA VAL A 387 -4.73 20.94 -9.27
C VAL A 387 -3.30 20.84 -8.77
N ALA A 388 -2.45 20.10 -9.47
CA ALA A 388 -1.03 19.95 -9.12
C ALA A 388 -0.29 21.28 -9.11
N ARG A 389 -0.51 22.14 -10.14
CA ARG A 389 0.10 23.47 -10.22
C ARG A 389 -0.35 24.36 -9.06
N ARG A 390 -1.64 24.38 -8.73
CA ARG A 390 -2.16 25.16 -7.61
C ARG A 390 -1.53 24.69 -6.30
N ALA A 391 -1.56 23.39 -6.02
CA ALA A 391 -0.97 22.81 -4.81
C ALA A 391 0.54 23.12 -4.71
N ALA A 392 1.29 23.04 -5.82
CA ALA A 392 2.70 23.39 -5.85
C ALA A 392 2.93 24.88 -5.55
N ALA A 393 2.13 25.78 -6.13
CA ALA A 393 2.25 27.22 -5.89
C ALA A 393 1.91 27.59 -4.43
N GLU A 394 0.86 27.00 -3.87
CA GLU A 394 0.43 27.24 -2.48
C GLU A 394 1.38 26.62 -1.46
N SER A 395 2.18 25.60 -1.85
CA SER A 395 3.18 24.98 -0.97
C SER A 395 4.46 25.79 -0.78
N ILE A 396 4.66 26.85 -1.57
CA ILE A 396 5.87 27.66 -1.51
C ILE A 396 5.80 28.62 -0.31
N VAL A 397 6.76 28.49 0.60
CA VAL A 397 6.84 29.31 1.82
C VAL A 397 7.87 30.43 1.63
N LEU A 398 7.43 31.68 1.77
CA LEU A 398 8.31 32.84 1.74
C LEU A 398 9.02 33.01 3.08
N LEU A 399 10.26 32.54 3.18
CA LEU A 399 11.04 32.59 4.44
C LEU A 399 11.71 33.95 4.65
N LYS A 400 12.05 34.68 3.58
CA LYS A 400 12.77 35.95 3.65
C LYS A 400 12.53 36.78 2.39
N ASN A 401 12.24 38.08 2.53
CA ASN A 401 12.07 39.02 1.44
C ASN A 401 12.58 40.41 1.88
N GLU A 402 13.85 40.51 2.30
CA GLU A 402 14.48 41.78 2.66
C GLU A 402 14.67 42.64 1.43
N GLY A 403 14.33 43.92 1.57
CA GLY A 403 14.41 44.89 0.46
C GLY A 403 13.32 44.78 -0.60
N GLY A 404 12.28 43.94 -0.38
CA GLY A 404 11.12 43.86 -1.28
C GLY A 404 11.48 43.32 -2.67
N LEU A 405 12.43 42.36 -2.77
CA LEU A 405 12.84 41.77 -4.05
C LEU A 405 11.68 41.05 -4.75
N LEU A 406 10.80 40.43 -3.98
CA LEU A 406 9.61 39.73 -4.50
C LEU A 406 8.34 40.55 -4.24
N PRO A 407 7.37 40.56 -5.18
CA PRO A 407 7.40 39.88 -6.48
C PRO A 407 8.38 40.51 -7.45
N LEU A 408 8.95 39.69 -8.33
CA LEU A 408 9.87 40.19 -9.38
C LEU A 408 9.09 40.94 -10.44
N ASP A 409 9.67 42.05 -10.94
CA ASP A 409 9.11 42.78 -12.06
C ASP A 409 9.10 41.92 -13.33
N SER A 410 8.03 42.03 -14.12
CA SER A 410 7.90 41.34 -15.38
C SER A 410 9.00 41.85 -16.35
N GLY A 411 9.70 40.95 -17.01
CA GLY A 411 10.77 41.27 -17.97
C GLY A 411 12.18 41.15 -17.42
N ARG A 412 12.39 40.81 -16.15
CA ARG A 412 13.72 40.46 -15.64
C ARG A 412 14.18 39.11 -16.17
N SER A 413 15.46 39.01 -16.47
CA SER A 413 16.08 37.72 -16.79
C SER A 413 16.27 36.90 -15.51
N LEU A 414 15.88 35.66 -15.55
CA LEU A 414 16.01 34.71 -14.43
C LEU A 414 16.94 33.57 -14.82
N LEU A 415 17.90 33.27 -13.96
CA LEU A 415 18.63 32.00 -14.01
C LEU A 415 17.95 31.00 -13.09
N VAL A 416 17.43 29.90 -13.67
CA VAL A 416 16.93 28.77 -12.92
C VAL A 416 18.04 27.74 -12.85
N ALA A 417 18.42 27.37 -11.63
CA ALA A 417 19.48 26.38 -11.39
C ALA A 417 19.03 25.44 -10.24
N GLY A 418 19.49 24.21 -10.30
CA GLY A 418 19.17 23.19 -9.29
C GLY A 418 19.71 21.82 -9.69
N PRO A 419 19.55 20.81 -8.84
CA PRO A 419 20.07 19.46 -9.06
C PRO A 419 19.18 18.60 -9.98
N ASN A 420 18.27 19.16 -10.73
CA ASN A 420 17.34 18.42 -11.61
C ASN A 420 17.90 18.26 -13.02
#